data_df74d8c23e98779d77ce07f27eaeafff
#
_entry.id   df74d8c23e98779d77ce07f27eaeafff
#
_cell.length_a   1.000
_cell.length_b   1.000
_cell.length_c   1.000
_cell.angle_alpha   90.00
_cell.angle_beta   90.00
_cell.angle_gamma   90.00
#
_symmetry.space_group_name_H-M   'P 1'
#
loop_
_entity.id
_entity.type
_entity.pdbx_description
1 polymer ?
#
loop_
_entity_poly.entity_id
_entity_poly.type
_entity_poly.pdbx_seq_one_letter_code
_entity_poly.pdbx_strand_id
1 'polypeptide(L)'
;MFSVEDGALLRAFAGERLLIEPWGEDALRVRGTMYAEFDRENWALDKERPRGSADICIDAGGTSASIRNGEILARIDPRGQISYYHGAGKLLLAEYMRLRLGNMQAGTGQIDEQAISYFNSALKIHPRTFTPQVGSDYALSVRFESAPDEKIYGMGGYQHGFLDHKGCLLELAQRNSQASVPFAVSNLGYGFLWNNPAIGYVSFGKNLTEWSARSTRQLDYWITAGGTARHIVEHYAKVTGTVPMMPEYGLGLWQSKLRYRTQDELLGVAREYRRRGTISTSSLSTSFIGPNRVSTVSIPIIGPTRQA
;
A
#
# COMPACT_ATOMS: atom_id res chain seq x y z
N MET A 1 7.76 3.89 24.84
CA MET A 1 8.45 5.18 24.95
C MET A 1 8.76 5.65 23.56
N PHE A 2 8.69 6.96 23.35
CA PHE A 2 9.04 7.57 22.06
C PHE A 2 10.50 8.02 22.04
N SER A 3 11.15 7.89 20.88
CA SER A 3 12.47 8.44 20.58
C SER A 3 12.52 8.93 19.13
N VAL A 4 13.53 9.75 18.83
CA VAL A 4 13.80 10.20 17.45
C VAL A 4 15.09 9.51 17.00
N GLU A 5 15.00 8.78 15.88
CA GLU A 5 16.12 8.05 15.28
C GLU A 5 16.20 8.42 13.80
N ASP A 6 17.33 8.97 13.36
CA ASP A 6 17.60 9.35 11.94
C ASP A 6 16.47 10.17 11.28
N GLY A 7 15.86 11.11 12.03
CA GLY A 7 14.76 11.94 11.53
C GLY A 7 13.40 11.21 11.45
N ALA A 8 13.29 10.04 12.04
CA ALA A 8 12.06 9.28 12.18
C ALA A 8 11.60 9.20 13.64
N LEU A 9 10.30 9.04 13.85
CA LEU A 9 9.71 8.84 15.17
C LEU A 9 9.60 7.35 15.46
N LEU A 10 10.32 6.87 16.48
CA LEU A 10 10.21 5.49 16.96
C LEU A 10 9.36 5.44 18.23
N ARG A 11 8.44 4.50 18.29
CA ARG A 11 7.73 4.08 19.50
C ARG A 11 8.06 2.62 19.79
N ALA A 12 8.55 2.35 21.00
CA ALA A 12 8.75 0.99 21.50
C ALA A 12 7.87 0.76 22.73
N PHE A 13 6.94 -0.20 22.63
CA PHE A 13 6.02 -0.52 23.71
C PHE A 13 5.47 -1.95 23.58
N ALA A 14 5.45 -2.69 24.69
CA ALA A 14 4.88 -4.04 24.78
C ALA A 14 5.42 -5.03 23.72
N GLY A 15 6.69 -4.91 23.35
CA GLY A 15 7.33 -5.73 22.33
C GLY A 15 7.18 -5.22 20.90
N GLU A 16 6.20 -4.34 20.62
CA GLU A 16 6.07 -3.69 19.32
C GLU A 16 7.08 -2.54 19.18
N ARG A 17 7.75 -2.50 18.04
CA ARG A 17 8.51 -1.34 17.57
C ARG A 17 7.77 -0.74 16.38
N LEU A 18 7.41 0.51 16.47
CA LEU A 18 6.69 1.26 15.44
C LEU A 18 7.55 2.45 15.01
N LEU A 19 7.93 2.51 13.73
CA LEU A 19 8.73 3.56 13.13
C LEU A 19 7.89 4.34 12.13
N ILE A 20 7.83 5.66 12.31
CA ILE A 20 7.16 6.57 11.38
C ILE A 20 8.20 7.53 10.83
N GLU A 21 8.38 7.50 9.53
CA GLU A 21 9.41 8.26 8.84
C GLU A 21 8.84 9.07 7.67
N PRO A 22 9.37 10.27 7.38
CA PRO A 22 9.00 10.99 6.17
C PRO A 22 9.47 10.21 4.94
N TRP A 23 8.61 10.11 3.92
CA TRP A 23 8.95 9.38 2.71
C TRP A 23 8.30 10.02 1.47
N GLY A 24 9.03 10.89 0.82
CA GLY A 24 8.50 11.75 -0.23
C GLY A 24 7.81 13.00 0.33
N GLU A 25 7.13 13.72 -0.55
CA GLU A 25 6.42 14.96 -0.24
C GLU A 25 5.04 14.65 0.36
N ASP A 26 4.65 15.38 1.41
CA ASP A 26 3.34 15.24 2.07
C ASP A 26 2.98 13.78 2.44
N ALA A 27 3.98 12.98 2.82
CA ALA A 27 3.79 11.56 3.00
C ALA A 27 4.65 10.98 4.12
N LEU A 28 4.15 9.90 4.71
CA LEU A 28 4.79 9.16 5.79
C LEU A 28 4.82 7.66 5.44
N ARG A 29 5.93 7.00 5.78
CA ARG A 29 6.03 5.54 5.81
C ARG A 29 5.93 5.07 7.24
N VAL A 30 5.15 4.04 7.47
CA VAL A 30 4.94 3.44 8.80
C VAL A 30 5.36 1.98 8.74
N ARG A 31 6.30 1.63 9.60
CA ARG A 31 6.75 0.25 9.79
C ARG A 31 6.53 -0.18 11.22
N GLY A 32 6.07 -1.41 11.41
CA GLY A 32 5.85 -2.00 12.72
C GLY A 32 6.39 -3.43 12.77
N THR A 33 7.04 -3.82 13.86
CA THR A 33 7.56 -5.18 14.02
C THR A 33 7.59 -5.61 15.47
N MET A 34 7.55 -6.93 15.70
CA MET A 34 7.78 -7.56 16.99
C MET A 34 9.24 -8.05 17.12
N TYR A 35 10.07 -7.84 16.10
CA TYR A 35 11.50 -8.16 16.15
C TYR A 35 12.33 -6.99 16.67
N ALA A 36 13.59 -7.28 17.06
CA ALA A 36 14.53 -6.27 17.52
C ALA A 36 14.90 -5.25 16.42
N GLU A 37 14.88 -5.66 15.16
CA GLU A 37 15.25 -4.84 14.01
C GLU A 37 14.15 -4.84 12.95
N PHE A 38 14.07 -3.73 12.24
CA PHE A 38 13.22 -3.60 11.05
C PHE A 38 13.85 -4.31 9.86
N ASP A 39 13.04 -4.94 9.03
CA ASP A 39 13.47 -5.45 7.74
C ASP A 39 13.91 -4.27 6.85
N ARG A 40 15.03 -4.44 6.15
CA ARG A 40 15.60 -3.43 5.26
C ARG A 40 15.08 -3.52 3.82
N GLU A 41 14.31 -4.54 3.52
CA GLU A 41 13.72 -4.72 2.20
C GLU A 41 12.73 -3.58 1.89
N ASN A 42 12.82 -3.07 0.68
CA ASN A 42 11.84 -2.17 0.09
C ASN A 42 11.22 -2.87 -1.11
N TRP A 43 9.90 -2.94 -1.14
CA TRP A 43 9.19 -3.66 -2.20
C TRP A 43 8.78 -2.71 -3.34
N ALA A 44 7.88 -1.78 -3.07
CA ALA A 44 7.39 -0.82 -4.06
C ALA A 44 8.02 0.57 -3.92
N LEU A 45 8.53 0.91 -2.74
CA LEU A 45 9.09 2.23 -2.47
C LEU A 45 10.55 2.33 -2.92
N ASP A 46 10.90 3.39 -3.63
CA ASP A 46 12.26 3.65 -4.11
C ASP A 46 13.21 3.99 -2.95
N LYS A 47 14.34 3.29 -2.87
CA LYS A 47 15.36 3.46 -1.81
C LYS A 47 16.16 4.77 -1.95
N GLU A 48 16.32 5.25 -3.17
CA GLU A 48 17.19 6.39 -3.49
C GLU A 48 16.48 7.74 -3.35
N ARG A 49 15.17 7.74 -3.10
CA ARG A 49 14.42 8.98 -2.98
C ARG A 49 14.74 9.71 -1.68
N PRO A 50 14.92 11.03 -1.73
CA PRO A 50 15.22 11.79 -0.52
C PRO A 50 14.08 11.65 0.47
N ARG A 51 14.43 11.24 1.67
CA ARG A 51 13.53 11.33 2.83
C ARG A 51 13.27 12.82 3.05
N GLY A 52 11.99 13.20 3.17
CA GLY A 52 11.63 14.57 3.57
C GLY A 52 12.21 14.92 4.94
N SER A 53 12.19 16.17 5.29
CA SER A 53 12.45 16.60 6.67
C SER A 53 11.13 16.63 7.42
N ALA A 54 11.05 15.97 8.57
CA ALA A 54 9.84 15.96 9.38
C ALA A 54 10.00 16.77 10.66
N ASP A 55 8.95 17.47 11.05
CA ASP A 55 8.83 18.08 12.37
C ASP A 55 8.28 17.03 13.34
N ILE A 56 9.08 16.65 14.33
CA ILE A 56 8.72 15.66 15.34
C ILE A 56 8.56 16.36 16.69
N CYS A 57 7.44 16.11 17.34
CA CYS A 57 7.15 16.59 18.68
C CYS A 57 6.75 15.43 19.58
N ILE A 58 7.44 15.27 20.70
CA ILE A 58 7.11 14.33 21.76
C ILE A 58 6.65 15.16 22.96
N ASP A 59 5.53 14.80 23.58
CA ASP A 59 5.01 15.50 24.75
C ASP A 59 5.98 15.43 25.95
N ALA A 60 5.82 16.33 26.92
CA ALA A 60 6.70 16.40 28.09
C ALA A 60 6.68 15.10 28.94
N GLY A 61 5.60 14.34 28.88
CA GLY A 61 5.46 13.06 29.57
C GLY A 61 5.98 11.87 28.77
N GLY A 62 6.35 12.04 27.50
CA GLY A 62 6.79 10.96 26.60
C GLY A 62 5.69 9.95 26.30
N THR A 63 4.42 10.32 26.48
CA THR A 63 3.27 9.42 26.35
C THR A 63 2.59 9.57 24.99
N SER A 64 2.63 10.75 24.39
CA SER A 64 2.12 11.02 23.05
C SER A 64 3.18 11.69 22.18
N ALA A 65 2.98 11.60 20.87
CA ALA A 65 3.91 12.21 19.92
C ALA A 65 3.20 12.56 18.61
N SER A 66 3.84 13.43 17.84
CA SER A 66 3.41 13.73 16.48
C SER A 66 4.60 13.85 15.53
N ILE A 67 4.36 13.55 14.26
CA ILE A 67 5.30 13.75 13.17
C ILE A 67 4.56 14.39 12.00
N ARG A 68 5.13 15.49 11.48
CA ARG A 68 4.60 16.23 10.33
C ARG A 68 5.63 16.20 9.20
N ASN A 69 5.17 15.92 8.00
CA ASN A 69 5.94 16.09 6.77
C ASN A 69 5.08 16.83 5.75
N GLY A 70 5.35 18.13 5.55
CA GLY A 70 4.51 18.99 4.73
C GLY A 70 3.06 19.05 5.23
N GLU A 71 2.12 18.68 4.35
CA GLU A 71 0.68 18.73 4.66
C GLU A 71 0.17 17.52 5.45
N ILE A 72 0.94 16.44 5.59
CA ILE A 72 0.51 15.30 6.41
C ILE A 72 1.04 15.42 7.84
N LEU A 73 0.16 15.16 8.81
CA LEU A 73 0.47 15.10 10.23
C LEU A 73 -0.04 13.77 10.79
N ALA A 74 0.82 12.97 11.37
CA ALA A 74 0.44 11.83 12.20
C ALA A 74 0.52 12.21 13.69
N ARG A 75 -0.51 11.86 14.45
CA ARG A 75 -0.55 11.97 15.92
C ARG A 75 -0.69 10.60 16.52
N ILE A 76 0.10 10.31 17.52
CA ILE A 76 0.06 9.04 18.26
C ILE A 76 -0.36 9.35 19.69
N ASP A 77 -1.49 8.78 20.10
CA ASP A 77 -2.03 8.96 21.43
C ASP A 77 -1.30 8.09 22.48
N PRO A 78 -1.52 8.27 23.78
CA PRO A 78 -0.86 7.48 24.82
C PRO A 78 -1.10 5.96 24.70
N ARG A 79 -2.21 5.53 24.08
CA ARG A 79 -2.54 4.12 23.82
C ARG A 79 -1.82 3.57 22.60
N GLY A 80 -1.15 4.44 21.80
CA GLY A 80 -0.43 4.10 20.59
C GLY A 80 -1.30 4.04 19.33
N GLN A 81 -2.50 4.60 19.37
CA GLN A 81 -3.37 4.77 18.21
C GLN A 81 -2.85 5.91 17.33
N ILE A 82 -2.74 5.68 16.04
CA ILE A 82 -2.31 6.69 15.07
C ILE A 82 -3.53 7.32 14.40
N SER A 83 -3.51 8.66 14.30
CA SER A 83 -4.48 9.42 13.53
C SER A 83 -3.76 10.36 12.56
N TYR A 84 -4.20 10.40 11.30
CA TYR A 84 -3.61 11.19 10.22
C TYR A 84 -4.49 12.38 9.89
N TYR A 85 -3.87 13.53 9.70
CA TYR A 85 -4.53 14.79 9.40
C TYR A 85 -3.89 15.46 8.19
N HIS A 86 -4.68 16.24 7.47
CA HIS A 86 -4.23 17.12 6.40
C HIS A 86 -4.19 18.57 6.91
N GLY A 87 -3.09 19.29 6.65
CA GLY A 87 -2.94 20.72 6.91
C GLY A 87 -3.31 21.12 8.34
N ALA A 88 -4.27 22.03 8.47
CA ALA A 88 -4.66 22.64 9.74
C ALA A 88 -5.53 21.76 10.65
N GLY A 89 -5.84 20.51 10.26
CA GLY A 89 -6.51 19.60 11.18
C GLY A 89 -7.68 18.78 10.63
N LYS A 90 -7.88 18.70 9.32
CA LYS A 90 -8.86 17.78 8.75
C LYS A 90 -8.40 16.34 8.97
N LEU A 91 -9.17 15.53 9.71
CA LEU A 91 -8.91 14.11 9.87
C LEU A 91 -9.04 13.40 8.51
N LEU A 92 -8.02 12.63 8.14
CA LEU A 92 -7.97 11.82 6.92
C LEU A 92 -8.26 10.36 7.21
N LEU A 93 -7.54 9.79 8.18
CA LEU A 93 -7.60 8.37 8.54
C LEU A 93 -7.20 8.22 10.01
N ALA A 94 -7.84 7.34 10.73
CA ALA A 94 -7.45 6.97 12.10
C ALA A 94 -7.45 5.46 12.26
N GLU A 95 -6.54 4.94 13.04
CA GLU A 95 -6.56 3.53 13.41
C GLU A 95 -7.81 3.18 14.22
N TYR A 96 -8.37 1.98 13.98
CA TYR A 96 -9.53 1.49 14.70
C TYR A 96 -9.11 0.80 15.99
N MET A 97 -9.50 1.37 17.12
CA MET A 97 -9.23 0.82 18.44
C MET A 97 -10.50 0.77 19.25
N ARG A 98 -10.79 -0.38 19.87
CA ARG A 98 -11.88 -0.53 20.84
C ARG A 98 -11.35 -1.28 22.06
N LEU A 99 -11.20 -0.53 23.13
CA LEU A 99 -10.84 -1.06 24.43
C LEU A 99 -12.04 -0.81 25.36
N ARG A 100 -12.68 -1.85 25.83
CA ARG A 100 -13.71 -1.72 26.86
C ARG A 100 -13.01 -1.49 28.19
N LEU A 101 -13.16 -0.30 28.73
CA LEU A 101 -12.74 -0.01 30.09
C LEU A 101 -13.69 -0.75 31.04
N GLY A 102 -13.13 -1.67 31.87
CA GLY A 102 -13.87 -2.28 32.94
C GLY A 102 -14.31 -1.18 33.93
N ASN A 103 -15.55 -1.28 34.41
CA ASN A 103 -16.20 -0.45 35.42
C ASN A 103 -15.52 0.88 35.73
N MET A 104 -15.72 1.87 34.86
CA MET A 104 -15.52 3.26 35.26
C MET A 104 -16.55 3.56 36.35
N GLN A 105 -16.10 3.87 37.55
CA GLN A 105 -16.98 4.52 38.52
C GLN A 105 -17.44 5.84 37.90
N ALA A 106 -18.73 5.88 37.58
CA ALA A 106 -19.37 7.09 37.11
C ALA A 106 -19.18 8.17 38.20
N GLY A 107 -18.34 9.16 37.94
CA GLY A 107 -18.28 10.31 38.84
C GLY A 107 -16.98 11.11 38.89
N THR A 108 -15.84 10.60 38.52
CA THR A 108 -14.59 11.34 38.76
C THR A 108 -13.90 11.93 37.52
N GLY A 109 -14.35 11.62 36.34
CA GLY A 109 -13.80 12.23 35.09
C GLY A 109 -12.30 12.00 34.81
N GLN A 110 -11.57 11.36 35.70
CA GLN A 110 -10.17 11.03 35.54
C GLN A 110 -10.03 9.56 35.17
N ILE A 111 -9.54 9.33 33.97
CA ILE A 111 -9.16 7.99 33.49
C ILE A 111 -7.72 7.77 33.95
N ASP A 112 -7.49 6.81 34.83
CA ASP A 112 -6.13 6.34 35.11
C ASP A 112 -5.65 5.56 33.88
N GLU A 113 -4.83 6.21 33.04
CA GLU A 113 -4.31 5.63 31.80
C GLU A 113 -3.44 4.40 32.05
N GLN A 114 -2.82 4.25 33.21
CA GLN A 114 -2.08 3.05 33.60
C GLN A 114 -3.02 1.88 33.89
N ALA A 115 -4.20 2.13 34.41
CA ALA A 115 -5.20 1.10 34.66
C ALA A 115 -5.77 0.49 33.35
N ILE A 116 -5.77 1.24 32.25
CA ILE A 116 -6.27 0.76 30.94
C ILE A 116 -5.47 -0.43 30.42
N SER A 117 -4.17 -0.51 30.70
CA SER A 117 -3.29 -1.55 30.19
C SER A 117 -3.50 -2.92 30.85
N TYR A 118 -4.07 -2.97 32.03
CA TYR A 118 -4.16 -4.18 32.87
C TYR A 118 -5.55 -4.81 32.95
N PHE A 119 -6.60 -4.14 32.50
CA PHE A 119 -7.94 -4.69 32.62
C PHE A 119 -8.23 -5.74 31.55
N ASN A 120 -8.61 -6.92 32.02
CA ASN A 120 -9.07 -8.05 31.22
C ASN A 120 -10.45 -7.75 30.68
N SER A 121 -10.52 -7.02 29.56
CA SER A 121 -11.77 -6.67 28.90
C SER A 121 -12.12 -7.76 27.89
N ALA A 122 -13.37 -8.22 27.92
CA ALA A 122 -13.89 -9.18 26.94
C ALA A 122 -13.84 -8.65 25.48
N LEU A 123 -13.70 -7.34 25.31
CA LEU A 123 -13.58 -6.71 24.00
C LEU A 123 -12.30 -5.88 23.93
N LYS A 124 -11.24 -6.48 23.42
CA LYS A 124 -10.00 -5.80 23.07
C LYS A 124 -9.78 -5.88 21.57
N ILE A 125 -9.97 -4.76 20.88
CA ILE A 125 -9.59 -4.65 19.46
C ILE A 125 -8.45 -3.66 19.39
N HIS A 126 -7.27 -4.20 19.09
CA HIS A 126 -6.08 -3.40 18.83
C HIS A 126 -6.03 -2.98 17.36
N PRO A 127 -5.47 -1.81 17.04
CA PRO A 127 -5.37 -1.35 15.66
C PRO A 127 -4.44 -2.25 14.84
N ARG A 128 -3.38 -2.76 15.47
CA ARG A 128 -2.40 -3.66 14.86
C ARG A 128 -2.36 -4.96 15.66
N THR A 129 -2.41 -6.09 14.99
CA THR A 129 -2.37 -7.41 15.63
C THR A 129 -1.35 -8.27 14.91
N PHE A 130 -0.33 -8.72 15.65
CA PHE A 130 0.67 -9.67 15.20
C PHE A 130 0.39 -11.01 15.86
N THR A 131 -0.10 -11.98 15.08
CA THR A 131 -0.38 -13.34 15.57
C THR A 131 0.77 -14.26 15.18
N PRO A 132 1.56 -14.78 16.13
CA PRO A 132 2.70 -15.65 15.83
C PRO A 132 2.28 -16.88 15.02
N GLN A 133 3.11 -17.25 14.07
CA GLN A 133 2.95 -18.45 13.25
C GLN A 133 4.15 -19.40 13.41
N VAL A 134 3.93 -20.66 13.08
CA VAL A 134 5.03 -21.64 13.00
C VAL A 134 5.99 -21.20 11.89
N GLY A 135 7.27 -21.07 12.20
CA GLY A 135 8.27 -20.59 11.23
C GLY A 135 8.78 -19.17 11.48
N SER A 136 8.42 -18.57 12.61
CA SER A 136 8.90 -17.27 13.10
C SER A 136 8.25 -16.02 12.51
N ASP A 137 7.32 -16.14 11.56
CA ASP A 137 6.59 -15.00 11.03
C ASP A 137 5.28 -14.74 11.81
N TYR A 138 4.59 -13.68 11.43
CA TYR A 138 3.31 -13.27 12.01
C TYR A 138 2.23 -13.18 10.94
N ALA A 139 1.03 -13.64 11.24
CA ALA A 139 -0.16 -13.14 10.58
C ALA A 139 -0.45 -11.72 11.11
N LEU A 140 -0.60 -10.78 10.21
CA LEU A 140 -0.76 -9.36 10.52
C LEU A 140 -2.14 -8.89 10.12
N SER A 141 -2.80 -8.12 11.00
CA SER A 141 -3.97 -7.31 10.66
C SER A 141 -3.79 -5.88 11.15
N VAL A 142 -4.15 -4.93 10.32
CA VAL A 142 -4.18 -3.50 10.65
C VAL A 142 -5.55 -2.94 10.36
N ARG A 143 -6.13 -2.21 11.31
CA ARG A 143 -7.51 -1.76 11.27
C ARG A 143 -7.60 -0.25 11.36
N PHE A 144 -8.46 0.32 10.53
CA PHE A 144 -8.74 1.75 10.49
C PHE A 144 -10.24 2.01 10.62
N GLU A 145 -10.59 3.20 11.15
CA GLU A 145 -11.96 3.68 11.15
C GLU A 145 -12.48 3.81 9.71
N SER A 146 -13.76 3.57 9.55
CA SER A 146 -14.43 3.68 8.27
C SER A 146 -15.40 4.83 8.29
N ALA A 147 -15.19 5.85 7.47
CA ALA A 147 -16.12 6.96 7.33
C ALA A 147 -17.32 6.55 6.44
N PRO A 148 -18.57 6.91 6.81
CA PRO A 148 -19.75 6.49 6.04
C PRO A 148 -19.76 6.95 4.58
N ASP A 149 -19.27 8.19 4.33
CA ASP A 149 -19.29 8.83 3.01
C ASP A 149 -17.97 8.65 2.25
N GLU A 150 -17.07 7.82 2.78
CA GLU A 150 -15.81 7.54 2.13
C GLU A 150 -16.01 6.66 0.90
N LYS A 151 -15.34 7.04 -0.19
CA LYS A 151 -15.21 6.27 -1.42
C LYS A 151 -13.76 5.93 -1.64
N ILE A 152 -13.51 4.69 -2.00
CA ILE A 152 -12.16 4.14 -2.20
C ILE A 152 -11.98 3.72 -3.65
N TYR A 153 -10.93 4.21 -4.28
CA TYR A 153 -10.57 3.93 -5.66
C TYR A 153 -9.17 3.32 -5.74
N GLY A 154 -8.80 2.83 -6.92
CA GLY A 154 -7.47 2.27 -7.17
C GLY A 154 -7.43 0.75 -7.04
N MET A 155 -6.47 0.21 -6.30
CA MET A 155 -6.27 -1.22 -6.02
C MET A 155 -5.86 -2.08 -7.22
N GLY A 156 -5.67 -1.51 -8.41
CA GLY A 156 -5.33 -2.24 -9.63
C GLY A 156 -6.56 -2.74 -10.40
N GLY A 157 -6.45 -3.90 -11.01
CA GLY A 157 -7.50 -4.49 -11.85
C GLY A 157 -8.08 -5.77 -11.23
N TYR A 158 -9.33 -5.72 -10.79
CA TYR A 158 -10.09 -6.87 -10.29
C TYR A 158 -11.24 -7.21 -11.25
N GLN A 159 -11.66 -8.48 -11.26
CA GLN A 159 -12.75 -8.97 -12.12
C GLN A 159 -14.14 -8.67 -11.53
N HIS A 160 -14.42 -7.42 -11.25
CA HIS A 160 -15.75 -6.96 -10.83
C HIS A 160 -16.01 -5.56 -11.38
N GLY A 161 -17.30 -5.15 -11.43
CA GLY A 161 -17.72 -3.88 -12.00
C GLY A 161 -17.70 -2.67 -11.05
N PHE A 162 -17.11 -2.79 -9.85
CA PHE A 162 -17.13 -1.71 -8.87
C PHE A 162 -15.94 -0.77 -9.08
N LEU A 163 -16.23 0.50 -9.32
CA LEU A 163 -15.22 1.56 -9.31
C LEU A 163 -14.90 2.02 -7.88
N ASP A 164 -15.93 2.14 -7.05
CA ASP A 164 -15.81 2.40 -5.63
C ASP A 164 -15.74 1.07 -4.87
N HIS A 165 -14.65 0.84 -4.19
CA HIS A 165 -14.42 -0.40 -3.43
C HIS A 165 -15.00 -0.39 -2.01
N LYS A 166 -15.72 0.68 -1.61
CA LYS A 166 -16.37 0.70 -0.30
C LYS A 166 -17.37 -0.45 -0.16
N GLY A 167 -17.20 -1.24 0.88
CA GLY A 167 -17.96 -2.48 1.11
C GLY A 167 -17.36 -3.74 0.44
N CYS A 168 -16.27 -3.62 -0.31
CA CYS A 168 -15.62 -4.75 -0.96
C CYS A 168 -14.59 -5.42 -0.05
N LEU A 169 -14.43 -6.73 -0.25
CA LEU A 169 -13.29 -7.53 0.20
C LEU A 169 -12.44 -7.87 -1.03
N LEU A 170 -11.17 -7.47 -1.03
CA LEU A 170 -10.24 -7.72 -2.12
C LEU A 170 -9.09 -8.61 -1.63
N GLU A 171 -8.79 -9.68 -2.36
CA GLU A 171 -7.60 -10.49 -2.11
C GLU A 171 -6.36 -9.75 -2.63
N LEU A 172 -5.34 -9.63 -1.82
CA LEU A 172 -4.04 -9.05 -2.20
C LEU A 172 -3.12 -10.18 -2.69
N ALA A 173 -3.35 -10.59 -3.91
CA ALA A 173 -2.56 -11.63 -4.59
C ALA A 173 -2.66 -11.43 -6.10
N GLN A 174 -1.60 -11.81 -6.81
CA GLN A 174 -1.64 -11.86 -8.27
C GLN A 174 -2.35 -13.11 -8.75
N ARG A 175 -3.30 -12.95 -9.67
CA ARG A 175 -4.05 -14.05 -10.30
C ARG A 175 -4.05 -13.88 -11.80
N ASN A 176 -4.38 -14.95 -12.53
CA ASN A 176 -4.64 -14.80 -13.95
C ASN A 176 -5.85 -13.88 -14.17
N SER A 177 -5.71 -12.93 -15.08
CA SER A 177 -6.70 -11.88 -15.37
C SER A 177 -6.97 -10.88 -14.23
N GLN A 178 -6.10 -10.84 -13.22
CA GLN A 178 -6.18 -9.88 -12.11
C GLN A 178 -4.80 -9.31 -11.81
N ALA A 179 -4.69 -8.01 -11.69
CA ALA A 179 -3.49 -7.30 -11.27
C ALA A 179 -3.78 -6.55 -9.96
N SER A 180 -3.32 -7.10 -8.85
CA SER A 180 -3.44 -6.45 -7.54
C SER A 180 -2.35 -5.40 -7.38
N VAL A 181 -2.74 -4.14 -7.22
CA VAL A 181 -1.86 -3.02 -6.86
C VAL A 181 -2.40 -2.43 -5.56
N PRO A 182 -1.79 -2.71 -4.41
CA PRO A 182 -2.37 -2.39 -3.10
C PRO A 182 -2.22 -0.90 -2.75
N PHE A 183 -2.65 -0.04 -3.67
CA PHE A 183 -2.68 1.41 -3.53
C PHE A 183 -4.12 1.91 -3.64
N ALA A 184 -4.65 2.40 -2.53
CA ALA A 184 -5.98 2.95 -2.40
C ALA A 184 -5.93 4.48 -2.43
N VAL A 185 -6.89 5.10 -3.12
CA VAL A 185 -7.11 6.55 -3.18
C VAL A 185 -8.47 6.85 -2.57
N SER A 186 -8.50 7.65 -1.50
CA SER A 186 -9.73 8.04 -0.81
C SER A 186 -10.20 9.43 -1.25
N ASN A 187 -11.51 9.60 -1.42
CA ASN A 187 -12.13 10.92 -1.63
C ASN A 187 -11.97 11.85 -0.41
N LEU A 188 -11.53 11.34 0.74
CA LEU A 188 -11.22 12.15 1.91
C LEU A 188 -9.91 12.93 1.77
N GLY A 189 -9.11 12.64 0.72
CA GLY A 189 -7.88 13.36 0.39
C GLY A 189 -6.62 12.66 0.88
N TYR A 190 -6.59 11.35 0.92
CA TYR A 190 -5.38 10.57 1.18
C TYR A 190 -5.18 9.43 0.18
N GLY A 191 -3.92 9.04 0.01
CA GLY A 191 -3.51 7.81 -0.66
C GLY A 191 -2.87 6.86 0.33
N PHE A 192 -3.14 5.57 0.22
CA PHE A 192 -2.62 4.55 1.11
C PHE A 192 -2.04 3.39 0.30
N LEU A 193 -0.75 3.11 0.47
CA LEU A 193 -0.06 1.97 -0.14
C LEU A 193 0.27 0.93 0.93
N TRP A 194 -0.27 -0.27 0.80
CA TRP A 194 0.13 -1.43 1.57
C TRP A 194 1.40 -2.02 0.98
N ASN A 195 2.56 -1.63 1.54
CA ASN A 195 3.90 -2.02 1.04
C ASN A 195 4.34 -3.38 1.60
N ASN A 196 3.49 -4.38 1.48
CA ASN A 196 3.73 -5.72 1.99
C ASN A 196 3.49 -6.76 0.87
N PRO A 197 4.49 -7.59 0.52
CA PRO A 197 4.38 -8.55 -0.58
C PRO A 197 3.65 -9.84 -0.21
N ALA A 198 3.34 -10.05 1.07
CA ALA A 198 2.65 -11.24 1.50
C ALA A 198 1.21 -11.29 0.99
N ILE A 199 0.75 -12.48 0.63
CA ILE A 199 -0.66 -12.70 0.31
C ILE A 199 -1.51 -12.33 1.54
N GLY A 200 -2.57 -11.59 1.29
CA GLY A 200 -3.51 -11.16 2.31
C GLY A 200 -4.84 -10.72 1.71
N TYR A 201 -5.51 -9.85 2.39
CA TYR A 201 -6.73 -9.20 1.90
C TYR A 201 -6.85 -7.79 2.45
N VAL A 202 -7.67 -6.98 1.81
CA VAL A 202 -8.22 -5.77 2.38
C VAL A 202 -9.75 -5.84 2.37
N SER A 203 -10.35 -5.50 3.50
CA SER A 203 -11.80 -5.30 3.64
C SER A 203 -12.08 -3.82 3.85
N PHE A 204 -12.75 -3.19 2.89
CA PHE A 204 -13.24 -1.80 3.02
C PHE A 204 -14.66 -1.79 3.61
N GLY A 205 -14.80 -2.39 4.79
CA GLY A 205 -16.11 -2.54 5.45
C GLY A 205 -16.76 -1.21 5.84
N LYS A 206 -18.08 -1.25 6.14
CA LYS A 206 -18.80 -0.07 6.59
C LYS A 206 -18.44 0.34 8.02
N ASN A 207 -18.05 -0.63 8.86
CA ASN A 207 -17.70 -0.42 10.25
C ASN A 207 -16.21 -0.18 10.48
N LEU A 208 -15.36 -0.79 9.67
CA LEU A 208 -13.90 -0.62 9.70
C LEU A 208 -13.28 -1.03 8.37
N THR A 209 -12.09 -0.52 8.10
CA THR A 209 -11.21 -1.01 7.04
C THR A 209 -10.12 -1.89 7.68
N GLU A 210 -9.92 -3.11 7.17
CA GLU A 210 -8.89 -4.02 7.64
C GLU A 210 -7.97 -4.44 6.49
N TRP A 211 -6.67 -4.26 6.68
CA TRP A 211 -5.62 -4.78 5.83
C TRP A 211 -4.94 -5.95 6.52
N SER A 212 -4.64 -7.01 5.79
CA SER A 212 -3.99 -8.19 6.35
C SER A 212 -2.89 -8.75 5.49
N ALA A 213 -1.95 -9.43 6.14
CA ALA A 213 -0.93 -10.26 5.54
C ALA A 213 -0.92 -11.63 6.24
N ARG A 214 -0.89 -12.72 5.46
CA ARG A 214 -0.97 -14.07 6.03
C ARG A 214 0.31 -14.48 6.76
N SER A 215 1.47 -14.05 6.27
CA SER A 215 2.76 -14.33 6.88
C SER A 215 3.74 -13.22 6.54
N THR A 216 4.19 -12.47 7.55
CA THR A 216 5.11 -11.35 7.38
C THR A 216 5.90 -11.10 8.66
N ARG A 217 7.08 -10.51 8.53
CA ARG A 217 7.93 -10.11 9.66
C ARG A 217 7.62 -8.73 10.17
N GLN A 218 7.04 -7.86 9.33
CA GLN A 218 6.73 -6.49 9.69
C GLN A 218 5.49 -5.95 8.99
N LEU A 219 4.88 -4.99 9.60
CA LEU A 219 3.99 -4.03 9.00
C LEU A 219 4.80 -3.06 8.16
N ASP A 220 4.33 -2.74 6.97
CA ASP A 220 4.87 -1.67 6.15
C ASP A 220 3.75 -1.06 5.30
N TYR A 221 3.49 0.21 5.47
CA TYR A 221 2.60 0.97 4.60
C TYR A 221 3.07 2.41 4.45
N TRP A 222 2.65 3.02 3.38
CA TRP A 222 2.89 4.41 3.07
C TRP A 222 1.56 5.15 2.93
N ILE A 223 1.49 6.36 3.48
CA ILE A 223 0.30 7.21 3.41
C ILE A 223 0.70 8.63 3.01
N THR A 224 -0.07 9.23 2.11
CA THR A 224 0.11 10.62 1.66
C THR A 224 -1.17 11.42 1.82
N ALA A 225 -1.02 12.70 2.11
CA ALA A 225 -2.10 13.68 2.02
C ALA A 225 -2.08 14.35 0.63
N GLY A 226 -3.26 14.67 0.08
CA GLY A 226 -3.36 15.40 -1.17
C GLY A 226 -4.71 16.08 -1.33
N GLY A 227 -4.70 17.31 -1.86
CA GLY A 227 -5.93 18.07 -2.09
C GLY A 227 -6.81 17.51 -3.21
N THR A 228 -6.23 16.71 -4.12
CA THR A 228 -6.91 16.08 -5.25
C THR A 228 -6.37 14.67 -5.49
N ALA A 229 -7.15 13.81 -6.14
CA ALA A 229 -6.69 12.48 -6.55
C ALA A 229 -5.44 12.55 -7.46
N ARG A 230 -5.33 13.60 -8.29
CA ARG A 230 -4.15 13.86 -9.12
C ARG A 230 -2.89 14.02 -8.26
N HIS A 231 -2.90 14.88 -7.25
CA HIS A 231 -1.75 15.09 -6.36
C HIS A 231 -1.37 13.80 -5.63
N ILE A 232 -2.37 13.03 -5.18
CA ILE A 232 -2.13 11.73 -4.52
C ILE A 232 -1.40 10.75 -5.45
N VAL A 233 -1.82 10.65 -6.72
CA VAL A 233 -1.17 9.78 -7.71
C VAL A 233 0.22 10.31 -8.10
N GLU A 234 0.41 11.62 -8.18
CA GLU A 234 1.72 12.23 -8.41
C GLU A 234 2.71 11.94 -7.26
N HIS A 235 2.25 12.02 -6.00
CA HIS A 235 3.06 11.62 -4.83
C HIS A 235 3.43 10.14 -4.89
N TYR A 236 2.47 9.28 -5.21
CA TYR A 236 2.71 7.84 -5.38
C TYR A 236 3.76 7.58 -6.47
N ALA A 237 3.62 8.18 -7.65
CA ALA A 237 4.58 8.04 -8.74
C ALA A 237 5.99 8.54 -8.38
N LYS A 238 6.08 9.60 -7.57
CA LYS A 238 7.37 10.11 -7.08
C LYS A 238 8.11 9.13 -6.19
N VAL A 239 7.41 8.32 -5.40
CA VAL A 239 8.02 7.40 -4.42
C VAL A 239 8.15 5.97 -4.91
N THR A 240 7.43 5.57 -5.96
CA THR A 240 7.46 4.22 -6.54
C THR A 240 8.12 4.18 -7.92
N GLY A 241 8.37 5.33 -8.51
CA GLY A 241 8.85 5.48 -9.89
C GLY A 241 7.74 5.83 -10.87
N THR A 242 8.11 6.51 -11.93
CA THR A 242 7.20 6.90 -13.01
C THR A 242 7.17 5.82 -14.09
N VAL A 243 5.99 5.59 -14.66
CA VAL A 243 5.84 4.70 -15.81
C VAL A 243 6.61 5.27 -17.00
N PRO A 244 7.51 4.49 -17.64
CA PRO A 244 8.21 4.96 -18.84
C PRO A 244 7.23 5.19 -19.98
N MET A 245 7.56 6.13 -20.86
CA MET A 245 6.79 6.37 -22.08
C MET A 245 6.74 5.09 -22.92
N MET A 246 5.55 4.65 -23.29
CA MET A 246 5.39 3.49 -24.15
C MET A 246 6.00 3.79 -25.53
N PRO A 247 6.87 2.91 -26.07
CA PRO A 247 7.42 3.11 -27.41
C PRO A 247 6.29 3.07 -28.45
N GLU A 248 6.44 3.85 -29.55
CA GLU A 248 5.43 4.03 -30.58
C GLU A 248 4.92 2.69 -31.16
N TYR A 249 5.79 1.70 -31.32
CA TYR A 249 5.38 0.38 -31.81
C TYR A 249 4.41 -0.34 -30.87
N GLY A 250 4.40 0.01 -29.59
CA GLY A 250 3.48 -0.53 -28.60
C GLY A 250 2.04 -0.01 -28.77
N LEU A 251 1.85 1.07 -29.49
CA LEU A 251 0.53 1.64 -29.83
C LEU A 251 -0.09 1.00 -31.08
N GLY A 252 0.67 0.15 -31.80
CA GLY A 252 0.21 -0.54 -33.01
C GLY A 252 -0.61 -1.81 -32.70
N LEU A 253 -0.80 -2.61 -33.72
CA LEU A 253 -1.54 -3.87 -33.60
C LEU A 253 -0.74 -4.89 -32.79
N TRP A 254 -1.42 -5.54 -31.84
CA TRP A 254 -0.91 -6.69 -31.11
C TRP A 254 -1.56 -7.97 -31.63
N GLN A 255 -0.78 -8.83 -32.28
CA GLN A 255 -1.22 -10.15 -32.70
C GLN A 255 -0.77 -11.19 -31.66
N SER A 256 -1.71 -11.97 -31.17
CA SER A 256 -1.45 -13.04 -30.23
C SER A 256 -2.08 -14.35 -30.69
N LYS A 257 -1.41 -15.47 -30.42
CA LYS A 257 -1.92 -16.81 -30.60
C LYS A 257 -1.51 -17.65 -29.40
N LEU A 258 -2.38 -18.51 -28.91
CA LEU A 258 -2.13 -19.38 -27.76
C LEU A 258 -1.05 -20.41 -28.04
N ARG A 259 -0.21 -20.32 -28.84
CA ARG A 259 1.19 -20.65 -29.05
C ARG A 259 1.56 -20.66 -30.52
N TYR A 260 2.65 -20.00 -30.76
CA TYR A 260 3.50 -20.30 -31.89
C TYR A 260 4.50 -21.38 -31.43
N ARG A 261 4.59 -22.50 -32.16
CA ARG A 261 5.40 -23.64 -31.73
C ARG A 261 6.88 -23.47 -32.06
N THR A 262 7.19 -22.70 -33.11
CA THR A 262 8.55 -22.45 -33.57
C THR A 262 8.76 -20.98 -33.87
N GLN A 263 10.04 -20.58 -33.91
CA GLN A 263 10.44 -19.24 -34.35
C GLN A 263 10.00 -18.99 -35.80
N ASP A 264 10.15 -19.98 -36.68
CA ASP A 264 9.78 -19.83 -38.07
C ASP A 264 8.29 -19.62 -38.30
N GLU A 265 7.44 -20.29 -37.51
CA GLU A 265 5.98 -20.03 -37.49
C GLU A 265 5.70 -18.57 -37.09
N LEU A 266 6.31 -18.10 -36.03
CA LEU A 266 6.14 -16.74 -35.55
C LEU A 266 6.58 -15.68 -36.59
N LEU A 267 7.78 -15.88 -37.15
CA LEU A 267 8.32 -15.01 -38.20
C LEU A 267 7.53 -15.08 -39.49
N GLY A 268 6.99 -16.27 -39.84
CA GLY A 268 6.13 -16.45 -40.98
C GLY A 268 4.88 -15.58 -40.90
N VAL A 269 4.22 -15.57 -39.73
CA VAL A 269 3.05 -14.70 -39.49
C VAL A 269 3.42 -13.22 -39.60
N ALA A 270 4.55 -12.84 -39.04
CA ALA A 270 5.04 -11.45 -39.11
C ALA A 270 5.28 -10.99 -40.57
N ARG A 271 5.96 -11.84 -41.35
CA ARG A 271 6.23 -11.57 -42.78
C ARG A 271 4.93 -11.47 -43.58
N GLU A 272 3.93 -12.30 -43.30
CA GLU A 272 2.65 -12.30 -43.98
C GLU A 272 1.85 -11.01 -43.67
N TYR A 273 1.80 -10.56 -42.44
CA TYR A 273 1.20 -9.25 -42.09
C TYR A 273 1.88 -8.10 -42.85
N ARG A 274 3.21 -8.13 -42.93
CA ARG A 274 3.98 -7.14 -43.68
C ARG A 274 3.71 -7.21 -45.18
N ARG A 275 3.65 -8.42 -45.76
CA ARG A 275 3.37 -8.62 -47.19
C ARG A 275 1.98 -8.06 -47.58
N ARG A 276 0.99 -8.19 -46.68
CA ARG A 276 -0.36 -7.67 -46.91
C ARG A 276 -0.47 -6.16 -46.71
N GLY A 277 0.60 -5.48 -46.29
CA GLY A 277 0.58 -4.05 -46.03
C GLY A 277 -0.40 -3.62 -44.93
N THR A 278 -0.79 -4.57 -44.07
CA THR A 278 -1.87 -4.34 -43.11
C THR A 278 -1.43 -3.40 -42.00
N ILE A 279 -0.12 -3.25 -41.75
CA ILE A 279 0.37 -2.53 -40.56
C ILE A 279 1.75 -1.95 -40.79
N SER A 280 1.95 -0.68 -40.37
CA SER A 280 3.26 -0.02 -40.34
C SER A 280 4.07 -0.38 -39.09
N THR A 281 3.40 -0.65 -37.95
CA THR A 281 4.00 -1.08 -36.68
C THR A 281 3.11 -2.15 -36.07
N SER A 282 3.69 -3.29 -35.66
CA SER A 282 2.95 -4.34 -34.98
C SER A 282 3.85 -5.11 -34.01
N SER A 283 3.22 -5.60 -32.96
CA SER A 283 3.85 -6.52 -32.00
C SER A 283 3.24 -7.90 -32.11
N LEU A 284 4.07 -8.92 -32.07
CA LEU A 284 3.67 -10.32 -31.97
C LEU A 284 3.96 -10.81 -30.57
N SER A 285 2.94 -11.34 -29.91
CA SER A 285 3.06 -11.93 -28.58
C SER A 285 2.77 -13.41 -28.65
N THR A 286 3.58 -14.21 -27.99
CA THR A 286 3.36 -15.65 -27.83
C THR A 286 3.76 -16.11 -26.45
N SER A 287 3.02 -17.07 -25.91
CA SER A 287 3.38 -17.75 -24.68
C SER A 287 4.07 -19.07 -25.02
N PHE A 288 5.31 -19.26 -24.56
CA PHE A 288 6.01 -20.55 -24.62
C PHE A 288 5.77 -21.31 -23.31
N ILE A 289 5.19 -22.49 -23.42
CA ILE A 289 5.09 -23.42 -22.31
C ILE A 289 6.22 -24.46 -22.51
N GLY A 290 7.35 -24.20 -21.85
CA GLY A 290 8.40 -25.20 -21.71
C GLY A 290 8.10 -26.15 -20.53
N PRO A 291 8.82 -27.25 -20.37
CA PRO A 291 8.56 -28.23 -19.30
C PRO A 291 8.67 -27.61 -17.87
N ASN A 292 9.27 -26.44 -17.70
CA ASN A 292 9.47 -25.81 -16.40
C ASN A 292 9.17 -24.31 -16.34
N ARG A 293 8.72 -23.64 -17.41
CA ARG A 293 8.40 -22.20 -17.40
C ARG A 293 7.39 -21.82 -18.48
N VAL A 294 6.46 -20.95 -18.09
CA VAL A 294 5.67 -20.15 -19.03
C VAL A 294 6.41 -18.86 -19.25
N SER A 295 6.86 -18.57 -20.46
CA SER A 295 7.45 -17.28 -20.83
C SER A 295 6.64 -16.64 -21.96
N THR A 296 6.34 -15.36 -21.82
CA THR A 296 5.75 -14.56 -22.90
C THR A 296 6.86 -13.78 -23.58
N VAL A 297 6.97 -13.93 -24.90
CA VAL A 297 7.92 -13.18 -25.72
C VAL A 297 7.12 -12.25 -26.62
N SER A 298 7.41 -10.97 -26.57
CA SER A 298 6.87 -9.99 -27.50
C SER A 298 7.97 -9.57 -28.46
N ILE A 299 7.73 -9.72 -29.77
CA ILE A 299 8.65 -9.30 -30.81
C ILE A 299 8.02 -8.10 -31.52
N PRO A 300 8.59 -6.88 -31.39
CA PRO A 300 8.12 -5.73 -32.14
C PRO A 300 8.49 -5.90 -33.63
N ILE A 301 7.52 -5.70 -34.51
CA ILE A 301 7.73 -5.64 -35.94
C ILE A 301 7.70 -4.18 -36.34
N ILE A 302 8.87 -3.57 -36.43
CA ILE A 302 9.02 -2.20 -36.86
C ILE A 302 8.98 -2.16 -38.38
N GLY A 303 7.95 -1.54 -38.97
CA GLY A 303 7.90 -1.24 -40.38
C GLY A 303 8.89 -0.13 -40.77
N PRO A 304 9.19 0.07 -42.05
CA PRO A 304 10.01 1.20 -42.48
C PRO A 304 9.31 2.48 -42.05
N THR A 305 10.03 3.34 -41.32
CA THR A 305 9.65 4.73 -41.10
C THR A 305 9.40 5.37 -42.48
N ARG A 306 8.21 5.88 -42.71
CA ARG A 306 8.01 6.82 -43.84
C ARG A 306 8.92 7.99 -43.56
N GLN A 307 9.98 8.13 -44.35
CA GLN A 307 10.66 9.41 -44.48
C GLN A 307 9.62 10.41 -44.99
N ALA A 308 9.37 11.46 -44.22
CA ALA A 308 8.57 12.60 -44.62
C ALA A 308 9.29 13.41 -45.67
#